data_40b1bbb11a04249e69f990ac0d673256
#
_entry.id   40b1bbb11a04249e69f990ac0d673256
#
_cell.length_a   1.000
_cell.length_b   1.000
_cell.length_c   1.000
_cell.angle_alpha   90.00
_cell.angle_beta   90.00
_cell.angle_gamma   90.00
#
_symmetry.space_group_name_H-M   'P 1'
#
loop_
_entity.id
_entity.type
_entity.pdbx_description
1 polymer ?
#
loop_
_entity_poly.entity_id
_entity_poly.type
_entity_poly.pdbx_seq_one_letter_code
_entity_poly.pdbx_strand_id
1 'polypeptide(L)'
;MTVSDFTSVSLDPPLVVVSVSETANTLDVIRAGKCFAVNVLSTDQLDLSNLFASEEREDTRFEGLSWSKAVTGAPLIPGSKVMLDCTVVALHVAGDHVLCIGQVEHVEIHDVEPLVYYQGRYRDLRGTEA
;
A
#
# COMPACT_ATOMS: atom_id res chain seq x y z
N MET A 1 5.64 3.42 -2.77
CA MET A 1 6.00 4.00 -1.45
C MET A 1 5.55 3.09 -0.33
N THR A 2 6.27 3.11 0.76
CA THR A 2 5.88 2.39 1.97
C THR A 2 5.14 3.33 2.92
N VAL A 3 4.01 2.87 3.43
CA VAL A 3 3.24 3.58 4.47
C VAL A 3 3.03 2.64 5.65
N SER A 4 2.83 3.19 6.83
CA SER A 4 2.65 2.38 8.04
C SER A 4 1.19 2.00 8.28
N ASP A 5 0.26 2.70 7.67
CA ASP A 5 -1.16 2.46 7.87
C ASP A 5 -2.02 2.89 6.68
N PHE A 6 -3.17 2.29 6.60
CA PHE A 6 -4.31 2.74 5.82
C PHE A 6 -5.56 2.36 6.61
N THR A 7 -6.72 2.89 6.22
CA THR A 7 -7.92 2.61 7.00
C THR A 7 -9.13 2.33 6.11
N SER A 8 -10.01 1.49 6.63
CA SER A 8 -11.33 1.23 6.06
C SER A 8 -12.22 2.45 6.27
N VAL A 9 -12.97 2.83 5.25
CA VAL A 9 -13.87 3.99 5.27
C VAL A 9 -15.33 3.56 5.17
N SER A 10 -15.65 2.66 4.23
CA SER A 10 -17.02 2.25 3.94
C SER A 10 -17.05 0.79 3.54
N LEU A 11 -18.15 0.10 3.88
CA LEU A 11 -18.38 -1.29 3.46
C LEU A 11 -19.19 -1.37 2.17
N ASP A 12 -20.09 -0.43 1.92
CA ASP A 12 -20.95 -0.43 0.74
C ASP A 12 -21.16 1.02 0.25
N PRO A 13 -20.44 1.45 -0.79
CA PRO A 13 -19.39 0.70 -1.50
C PRO A 13 -18.15 0.49 -0.62
N PRO A 14 -17.28 -0.48 -0.96
CA PRO A 14 -16.07 -0.74 -0.18
C PRO A 14 -15.01 0.33 -0.47
N LEU A 15 -14.77 1.20 0.51
CA LEU A 15 -13.81 2.30 0.40
C LEU A 15 -12.72 2.18 1.44
N VAL A 16 -11.51 2.57 1.03
CA VAL A 16 -10.34 2.68 1.92
C VAL A 16 -9.70 4.06 1.72
N VAL A 17 -8.90 4.49 2.69
CA VAL A 17 -8.15 5.74 2.61
C VAL A 17 -6.68 5.49 2.91
N VAL A 18 -5.81 6.12 2.12
CA VAL A 18 -4.37 6.26 2.40
C VAL A 18 -4.02 7.72 2.44
N SER A 19 -3.16 8.10 3.37
CA SER A 19 -2.62 9.46 3.49
C SER A 19 -1.26 9.52 2.83
N VAL A 20 -1.12 10.38 1.84
CA VAL A 20 0.11 10.50 1.04
C VAL A 20 0.66 11.91 1.19
N SER A 21 1.96 12.04 1.49
CA SER A 21 2.63 13.34 1.56
C SER A 21 2.48 14.11 0.24
N GLU A 22 2.19 15.40 0.33
CA GLU A 22 2.06 16.25 -0.86
C GLU A 22 3.34 16.33 -1.69
N THR A 23 4.50 16.03 -1.08
CA THR A 23 5.80 16.03 -1.75
C THR A 23 6.19 14.66 -2.32
N ALA A 24 5.41 13.62 -2.07
CA ALA A 24 5.70 12.28 -2.57
C ALA A 24 5.45 12.19 -4.08
N ASN A 25 6.41 11.69 -4.84
CA ASN A 25 6.25 11.46 -6.28
C ASN A 25 5.11 10.49 -6.60
N THR A 26 4.84 9.54 -5.71
CA THR A 26 3.73 8.60 -5.83
C THR A 26 2.38 9.31 -5.94
N LEU A 27 2.22 10.47 -5.28
CA LEU A 27 0.97 11.24 -5.36
C LEU A 27 0.66 11.69 -6.78
N ASP A 28 1.67 12.16 -7.52
CA ASP A 28 1.50 12.58 -8.92
C ASP A 28 1.08 11.40 -9.81
N VAL A 29 1.64 10.23 -9.55
CA VAL A 29 1.29 8.99 -10.27
C VAL A 29 -0.16 8.59 -9.97
N ILE A 30 -0.60 8.68 -8.71
CA ILE A 30 -1.98 8.40 -8.31
C ILE A 30 -2.94 9.38 -8.98
N ARG A 31 -2.61 10.66 -9.00
CA ARG A 31 -3.45 11.69 -9.65
C ARG A 31 -3.61 11.44 -11.14
N ALA A 32 -2.53 11.10 -11.81
CA ALA A 32 -2.53 10.85 -13.26
C ALA A 32 -3.26 9.54 -13.60
N GLY A 33 -2.99 8.46 -12.87
CA GLY A 33 -3.55 7.14 -13.12
C GLY A 33 -4.95 6.94 -12.55
N LYS A 34 -5.34 7.73 -11.57
CA LYS A 34 -6.64 7.63 -10.87
C LYS A 34 -6.88 6.25 -10.26
N CYS A 35 -5.82 5.59 -9.85
CA CYS A 35 -5.86 4.29 -9.19
C CYS A 35 -4.65 4.11 -8.28
N PHE A 36 -4.76 3.18 -7.38
CA PHE A 36 -3.64 2.72 -6.55
C PHE A 36 -3.89 1.30 -6.05
N ALA A 37 -2.82 0.62 -5.70
CA ALA A 37 -2.91 -0.66 -5.01
C ALA A 37 -2.37 -0.52 -3.59
N VAL A 38 -2.97 -1.25 -2.65
CA VAL A 38 -2.46 -1.42 -1.31
C VAL A 38 -2.01 -2.86 -1.15
N ASN A 39 -0.73 -3.06 -0.87
CA ASN A 39 -0.15 -4.36 -0.63
C ASN A 39 0.26 -4.43 0.84
N VAL A 40 -0.53 -5.15 1.64
CA VAL A 40 -0.21 -5.40 3.04
C VAL A 40 0.85 -6.51 3.08
N LEU A 41 2.08 -6.14 3.40
CA LEU A 41 3.22 -7.04 3.29
C LEU A 41 3.18 -8.15 4.33
N SER A 42 3.76 -9.29 3.97
CA SER A 42 3.99 -10.41 4.89
C SER A 42 5.34 -10.27 5.60
N THR A 43 5.55 -11.09 6.64
CA THR A 43 6.82 -11.12 7.38
C THR A 43 8.03 -11.44 6.51
N ASP A 44 7.83 -12.12 5.38
CA ASP A 44 8.91 -12.46 4.44
C ASP A 44 9.27 -11.32 3.49
N GLN A 45 8.55 -10.20 3.55
CA GLN A 45 8.70 -9.07 2.62
C GLN A 45 9.32 -7.82 3.27
N LEU A 46 10.10 -7.99 4.34
CA LEU A 46 10.78 -6.88 5.01
C LEU A 46 11.66 -6.09 4.02
N ASP A 47 12.38 -6.77 3.14
CA ASP A 47 13.24 -6.11 2.16
C ASP A 47 12.44 -5.24 1.19
N LEU A 48 11.24 -5.67 0.81
CA LEU A 48 10.35 -4.85 -0.03
C LEU A 48 9.88 -3.60 0.69
N SER A 49 9.55 -3.70 1.96
CA SER A 49 9.17 -2.53 2.76
C SER A 49 10.29 -1.49 2.77
N ASN A 50 11.52 -1.91 3.00
CA ASN A 50 12.68 -1.03 2.99
C ASN A 50 12.97 -0.46 1.59
N LEU A 51 12.83 -1.27 0.55
CA LEU A 51 13.04 -0.84 -0.83
C LEU A 51 12.06 0.27 -1.23
N PHE A 52 10.79 0.12 -0.92
CA PHE A 52 9.76 1.09 -1.26
C PHE A 52 9.73 2.31 -0.33
N ALA A 53 10.45 2.26 0.78
CA ALA A 53 10.69 3.40 1.67
C ALA A 53 11.91 4.23 1.26
N SER A 54 12.79 3.69 0.41
CA SER A 54 14.04 4.35 0.00
C SER A 54 13.80 5.30 -1.18
N GLU A 55 14.06 6.58 -0.99
CA GLU A 55 14.00 7.57 -2.07
C GLU A 55 15.14 7.37 -3.09
N GLU A 56 16.30 6.92 -2.63
CA GLU A 56 17.47 6.69 -3.48
C GLU A 56 17.22 5.59 -4.52
N ARG A 57 16.34 4.62 -4.22
CA ARG A 57 16.02 3.50 -5.09
C ARG A 57 14.66 3.63 -5.76
N GLU A 58 14.05 4.82 -5.73
CA GLU A 58 12.70 5.04 -6.24
C GLU A 58 12.55 4.64 -7.72
N ASP A 59 13.52 5.01 -8.55
CA ASP A 59 13.46 4.73 -9.98
C ASP A 59 13.65 3.25 -10.34
N THR A 60 14.18 2.44 -9.41
CA THR A 60 14.53 1.04 -9.67
C THR A 60 13.71 0.05 -8.85
N ARG A 61 12.69 0.52 -8.12
CA ARG A 61 11.91 -0.30 -7.18
C ARG A 61 11.30 -1.55 -7.82
N PHE A 62 10.88 -1.46 -9.07
CA PHE A 62 10.24 -2.57 -9.77
C PHE A 62 11.20 -3.45 -10.55
N GLU A 63 12.49 -3.11 -10.62
CA GLU A 63 13.49 -3.95 -11.28
C GLU A 63 13.65 -5.27 -10.52
N GLY A 64 13.51 -6.37 -11.23
CA GLY A 64 13.60 -7.70 -10.64
C GLY A 64 12.42 -8.09 -9.75
N LEU A 65 11.43 -7.23 -9.61
CA LEU A 65 10.23 -7.51 -8.82
C LEU A 65 9.13 -8.08 -9.71
N SER A 66 8.62 -9.26 -9.33
CA SER A 66 7.40 -9.80 -9.95
C SER A 66 6.19 -9.06 -9.41
N TRP A 67 5.31 -8.63 -10.30
CA TRP A 67 4.03 -8.03 -9.93
C TRP A 67 2.98 -8.35 -10.97
N SER A 68 1.72 -8.27 -10.57
CA SER A 68 0.59 -8.50 -11.44
C SER A 68 -0.38 -7.32 -11.37
N LYS A 69 -1.42 -7.36 -12.17
CA LYS A 69 -2.50 -6.36 -12.16
C LYS A 69 -3.83 -7.06 -12.29
N ALA A 70 -4.89 -6.44 -11.78
CA ALA A 70 -6.25 -6.95 -11.89
C ALA A 70 -7.09 -5.98 -12.73
N VAL A 71 -7.84 -5.08 -12.10
CA VAL A 71 -8.80 -4.21 -12.80
C VAL A 71 -8.17 -2.89 -13.25
N THR A 72 -7.45 -2.20 -12.37
CA THR A 72 -7.01 -0.81 -12.63
C THR A 72 -5.65 -0.71 -13.32
N GLY A 73 -4.86 -1.76 -13.27
CA GLY A 73 -3.47 -1.72 -13.72
C GLY A 73 -2.47 -1.37 -12.62
N ALA A 74 -2.92 -1.01 -11.42
CA ALA A 74 -2.04 -0.79 -10.28
C ALA A 74 -1.34 -2.10 -9.86
N PRO A 75 -0.08 -2.03 -9.38
CA PRO A 75 0.70 -3.24 -9.14
C PRO A 75 0.26 -4.00 -7.89
N LEU A 76 0.02 -5.29 -8.06
CA LEU A 76 -0.23 -6.24 -6.98
C LEU A 76 1.02 -7.10 -6.81
N ILE A 77 1.57 -7.11 -5.60
CA ILE A 77 2.85 -7.76 -5.31
C ILE A 77 2.60 -9.15 -4.70
N PRO A 78 2.96 -10.24 -5.42
CA PRO A 78 2.79 -11.60 -4.91
C PRO A 78 3.50 -11.82 -3.58
N GLY A 79 2.92 -12.64 -2.72
CA GLY A 79 3.44 -12.91 -1.38
C GLY A 79 2.91 -11.98 -0.31
N SER A 80 2.22 -10.91 -0.67
CA SER A 80 1.57 -10.01 0.28
C SER A 80 0.40 -10.71 0.98
N LYS A 81 0.13 -10.32 2.24
CA LYS A 81 -1.01 -10.87 2.97
C LYS A 81 -2.34 -10.44 2.36
N VAL A 82 -2.45 -9.18 1.99
CA VAL A 82 -3.63 -8.62 1.34
C VAL A 82 -3.18 -7.74 0.19
N MET A 83 -3.86 -7.87 -0.95
CA MET A 83 -3.69 -7.01 -2.10
C MET A 83 -5.03 -6.38 -2.42
N LEU A 84 -5.08 -5.05 -2.41
CA LEU A 84 -6.27 -4.27 -2.76
C LEU A 84 -5.98 -3.47 -4.03
N ASP A 85 -6.83 -3.62 -5.03
CA ASP A 85 -6.79 -2.84 -6.26
C ASP A 85 -7.91 -1.81 -6.23
N CYS A 86 -7.56 -0.52 -6.27
CA CYS A 86 -8.50 0.56 -5.99
C CYS A 86 -8.56 1.61 -7.08
N THR A 87 -9.77 2.08 -7.38
CA THR A 87 -10.02 3.27 -8.19
C THR A 87 -10.16 4.48 -7.27
N VAL A 88 -9.48 5.58 -7.58
CA VAL A 88 -9.59 6.81 -6.81
C VAL A 88 -10.99 7.41 -7.00
N VAL A 89 -11.68 7.65 -5.89
CA VAL A 89 -12.99 8.31 -5.90
C VAL A 89 -12.93 9.75 -5.39
N ALA A 90 -11.94 10.07 -4.55
CA ALA A 90 -11.74 11.42 -4.02
C ALA A 90 -10.31 11.63 -3.56
N LEU A 91 -9.85 12.87 -3.63
CA LEU A 91 -8.56 13.32 -3.11
C LEU A 91 -8.84 14.56 -2.26
N HIS A 92 -8.51 14.50 -0.97
CA HIS A 92 -8.74 15.59 -0.03
C HIS A 92 -7.42 16.11 0.54
N VAL A 93 -7.14 17.38 0.33
CA VAL A 93 -5.96 18.02 0.93
C VAL A 93 -6.19 18.16 2.44
N ALA A 94 -5.23 17.69 3.22
CA ALA A 94 -5.25 17.76 4.69
C ALA A 94 -3.85 18.15 5.17
N GLY A 95 -3.60 19.46 5.33
CA GLY A 95 -2.29 19.95 5.72
C GLY A 95 -1.23 19.66 4.64
N ASP A 96 -0.17 18.98 5.03
CA ASP A 96 0.94 18.59 4.13
C ASP A 96 0.75 17.18 3.53
N HIS A 97 -0.44 16.63 3.65
CA HIS A 97 -0.83 15.33 3.10
C HIS A 97 -2.10 15.44 2.27
N VAL A 98 -2.32 14.43 1.44
CA VAL A 98 -3.55 14.26 0.67
C VAL A 98 -4.15 12.93 1.05
N LEU A 99 -5.42 12.94 1.43
CA LEU A 99 -6.18 11.73 1.72
C LEU A 99 -6.72 11.17 0.40
N CYS A 100 -6.21 10.02 0.00
CA CYS A 100 -6.63 9.35 -1.22
C CYS A 100 -7.69 8.31 -0.85
N ILE A 101 -8.94 8.56 -1.27
CA ILE A 101 -10.04 7.63 -1.05
C ILE A 101 -10.15 6.73 -2.28
N GLY A 102 -10.06 5.44 -2.06
CA GLY A 102 -10.15 4.44 -3.12
C GLY A 102 -11.32 3.51 -2.93
N GLN A 103 -12.01 3.20 -4.03
CA GLN A 103 -13.00 2.12 -4.08
C GLN A 103 -12.28 0.83 -4.44
N VAL A 104 -12.48 -0.21 -3.63
CA VAL A 104 -11.86 -1.50 -3.84
C VAL A 104 -12.54 -2.22 -5.01
N GLU A 105 -11.79 -2.47 -6.08
CA GLU A 105 -12.27 -3.18 -7.28
C GLU A 105 -11.92 -4.66 -7.25
N HIS A 106 -10.84 -5.02 -6.54
CA HIS A 106 -10.36 -6.39 -6.43
C HIS A 106 -9.59 -6.57 -5.14
N VAL A 107 -9.75 -7.71 -4.50
CA VAL A 107 -9.05 -8.05 -3.26
C VAL A 107 -8.55 -9.49 -3.33
N GLU A 108 -7.31 -9.71 -2.87
CA GLU A 108 -6.74 -11.03 -2.64
C GLU A 108 -6.24 -11.10 -1.21
N ILE A 109 -6.55 -12.19 -0.53
CA ILE A 109 -6.15 -12.43 0.86
C ILE A 109 -5.42 -13.76 0.92
N HIS A 110 -4.25 -13.76 1.56
CA HIS A 110 -3.43 -14.96 1.70
C HIS A 110 -3.20 -15.30 3.18
N ASP A 111 -3.07 -16.59 3.47
CA ASP A 111 -2.85 -17.09 4.83
C ASP A 111 -1.38 -17.02 5.21
N VAL A 112 -0.91 -15.79 5.41
CA VAL A 112 0.45 -15.48 5.87
C VAL A 112 0.37 -14.42 6.96
N GLU A 113 1.42 -14.30 7.78
CA GLU A 113 1.47 -13.29 8.84
C GLU A 113 1.80 -11.91 8.27
N PRO A 114 1.13 -10.84 8.74
CA PRO A 114 1.43 -9.50 8.29
C PRO A 114 2.74 -8.98 8.87
N LEU A 115 3.44 -8.16 8.07
CA LEU A 115 4.58 -7.39 8.54
C LEU A 115 4.06 -6.19 9.31
N VAL A 116 4.43 -6.08 10.59
CA VAL A 116 3.97 -5.02 11.48
C VAL A 116 5.12 -4.03 11.77
N TYR A 117 4.80 -2.75 11.67
CA TYR A 117 5.71 -1.66 12.02
C TYR A 117 5.16 -0.91 13.23
N TYR A 118 5.91 -0.89 14.33
CA TYR A 118 5.47 -0.29 15.58
C TYR A 118 6.64 0.38 16.29
N GLN A 119 6.46 1.65 16.68
CA GLN A 119 7.48 2.45 17.36
C GLN A 119 8.85 2.44 16.66
N GLY A 120 8.85 2.63 15.35
CA GLY A 120 10.09 2.69 14.57
C GLY A 120 10.77 1.35 14.31
N ARG A 121 10.11 0.24 14.59
CA ARG A 121 10.66 -1.10 14.41
C ARG A 121 9.67 -2.06 13.77
N TYR A 122 10.20 -2.99 12.99
CA TYR A 122 9.41 -4.11 12.51
C TYR A 122 9.22 -5.14 13.62
N ARG A 123 8.02 -5.71 13.69
CA ARG A 123 7.62 -6.66 14.71
C ARG A 123 7.04 -7.91 14.09
N ASP A 124 7.21 -9.04 14.77
CA ASP A 124 6.57 -10.31 14.46
C ASP A 124 5.48 -10.56 15.49
N LEU A 125 4.23 -10.64 15.04
CA LEU A 125 3.09 -10.88 15.94
C LEU A 125 3.20 -12.20 16.66
N ARG A 126 3.84 -13.21 16.04
CA ARG A 126 4.02 -14.53 16.67
C ARG A 126 4.89 -14.46 17.92
N GLY A 127 5.82 -13.52 17.99
CA GLY A 127 6.66 -13.31 19.16
C GLY A 127 6.00 -12.53 20.29
N THR A 128 4.80 -11.99 20.08
CA THR A 128 4.06 -11.20 21.07
C THR A 128 2.92 -11.94 21.71
N GLU A 129 2.58 -13.11 21.19
CA GLU A 129 1.56 -13.99 21.77
C GLU A 129 2.17 -14.75 22.94
N ALA A 130 1.60 -14.55 24.09
CA ALA A 130 2.03 -15.23 25.31
C ALA A 130 1.40 -16.61 25.43
#